data_095f6eeb9464e9acee9b22cd31f3c02c
#
_entry.id   095f6eeb9464e9acee9b22cd31f3c02c
#
_cell.length_a   1.000
_cell.length_b   1.000
_cell.length_c   1.000
_cell.angle_alpha   90.00
_cell.angle_beta   90.00
_cell.angle_gamma   90.00
#
_symmetry.space_group_name_H-M   'P 1'
#
loop_
_entity.id
_entity.type
_entity.pdbx_description
1 polymer ?
#
loop_
_entity_poly.entity_id
_entity_poly.type
_entity_poly.pdbx_seq_one_letter_code
_entity_poly.pdbx_strand_id
1 'polypeptide(L)'
;VFEEAVARGFIAHKSVPLMVNRGEKSERRPDFTREEYATLIRKMPSWINLGKAGKPTDMRHLMRDYVLIMANTGMRHGTEALNLKWKHVTLFEEKDLEYLEMSVSGKTGRRDIICRSGTINYLKRIHERSDDIKHIPFEDLLKQRVDLPVFRLPDGTVSKNIHQTFRKFL
;
A
#
# COMPACT_ATOMS: atom_id res chain seq x y z
N VAL A 1 20.34 25.40 2.78
CA VAL A 1 21.25 25.48 3.95
C VAL A 1 22.37 26.45 3.68
N PHE A 2 23.16 26.31 2.60
CA PHE A 2 24.28 27.21 2.30
C PHE A 2 23.85 28.66 1.99
N GLU A 3 22.77 28.86 1.23
CA GLU A 3 22.22 30.18 0.93
C GLU A 3 21.82 30.94 2.20
N GLU A 4 21.19 30.25 3.14
CA GLU A 4 20.81 30.80 4.45
C GLU A 4 22.04 31.15 5.30
N ALA A 5 23.08 30.34 5.26
CA ALA A 5 24.33 30.62 5.98
C ALA A 5 25.07 31.83 5.41
N VAL A 6 25.02 32.03 4.08
CA VAL A 6 25.55 33.23 3.42
C VAL A 6 24.72 34.46 3.80
N ALA A 7 23.39 34.35 3.73
CA ALA A 7 22.48 35.45 4.05
C ALA A 7 22.64 35.96 5.51
N ARG A 8 22.94 35.03 6.42
CA ARG A 8 23.21 35.32 7.84
C ARG A 8 24.67 35.72 8.13
N GLY A 9 25.53 35.74 7.12
CA GLY A 9 26.93 36.13 7.28
C GLY A 9 27.82 35.10 7.96
N PHE A 10 27.36 33.84 8.12
CA PHE A 10 28.14 32.76 8.75
C PHE A 10 29.25 32.22 7.84
N ILE A 11 29.07 32.33 6.51
CA ILE A 11 30.07 31.94 5.51
C ILE A 11 30.09 32.98 4.37
N ALA A 12 31.24 33.16 3.74
CA ALA A 12 31.32 33.96 2.53
C ALA A 12 30.76 33.18 1.32
N HIS A 13 30.14 33.90 0.36
CA HIS A 13 29.59 33.28 -0.85
C HIS A 13 30.61 32.45 -1.63
N LYS A 14 31.89 32.91 -1.68
CA LYS A 14 33.01 32.17 -2.29
C LYS A 14 33.37 30.85 -1.62
N SER A 15 32.91 30.65 -0.39
CA SER A 15 33.15 29.42 0.39
C SER A 15 32.03 28.37 0.22
N VAL A 16 30.97 28.70 -0.54
CA VAL A 16 29.91 27.74 -0.85
C VAL A 16 30.45 26.73 -1.84
N PRO A 17 30.42 25.39 -1.50
CA PRO A 17 30.87 24.38 -2.42
C PRO A 17 30.06 24.37 -3.70
N LEU A 18 30.70 24.25 -4.86
CA LEU A 18 29.99 24.06 -6.12
C LEU A 18 29.39 22.65 -6.15
N MET A 19 28.10 22.53 -5.81
CA MET A 19 27.37 21.29 -5.80
C MET A 19 27.00 20.91 -7.24
N VAL A 20 27.86 20.15 -7.89
CA VAL A 20 27.56 19.58 -9.22
C VAL A 20 26.98 18.19 -9.01
N ASN A 21 25.72 18.01 -9.39
CA ASN A 21 25.14 16.66 -9.44
C ASN A 21 25.76 15.90 -10.62
N ARG A 22 26.78 15.06 -10.33
CA ARG A 22 27.44 14.19 -11.31
C ARG A 22 26.76 12.83 -11.44
N GLY A 23 25.63 12.61 -10.77
CA GLY A 23 24.87 11.38 -10.91
C GLY A 23 24.25 11.27 -12.31
N GLU A 24 24.33 10.10 -12.90
CA GLU A 24 23.55 9.77 -14.10
C GLU A 24 22.08 9.96 -13.80
N LYS A 25 21.32 10.49 -14.77
CA LYS A 25 19.86 10.54 -14.65
C LYS A 25 19.39 9.09 -14.50
N SER A 26 18.79 8.75 -13.35
CA SER A 26 18.23 7.41 -13.17
C SER A 26 17.15 7.20 -14.24
N GLU A 27 17.28 6.14 -15.01
CA GLU A 27 16.21 5.72 -15.91
C GLU A 27 14.95 5.39 -15.12
N ARG A 28 13.79 5.76 -15.69
CA ARG A 28 12.50 5.38 -15.11
C ARG A 28 12.41 3.86 -15.07
N ARG A 29 12.09 3.30 -13.93
CA ARG A 29 11.83 1.86 -13.82
C ARG A 29 10.67 1.49 -14.73
N PRO A 30 10.79 0.40 -15.52
CA PRO A 30 9.71 -0.05 -16.37
C PRO A 30 8.48 -0.41 -15.53
N ASP A 31 7.31 -0.07 -16.04
CA ASP A 31 6.02 -0.47 -15.47
C ASP A 31 5.66 -1.86 -16.03
N PHE A 32 4.81 -2.61 -15.33
CA PHE A 32 4.25 -3.85 -15.87
C PHE A 32 3.29 -3.55 -17.02
N THR A 33 3.43 -4.29 -18.11
CA THR A 33 2.44 -4.30 -19.18
C THR A 33 1.12 -4.94 -18.70
N ARG A 34 0.06 -4.78 -19.47
CA ARG A 34 -1.24 -5.42 -19.18
C ARG A 34 -1.13 -6.94 -19.17
N GLU A 35 -0.37 -7.50 -20.09
CA GLU A 35 -0.13 -8.95 -20.26
C GLU A 35 0.66 -9.51 -19.07
N GLU A 36 1.71 -8.81 -18.65
CA GLU A 36 2.49 -9.17 -17.47
C GLU A 36 1.63 -9.12 -16.21
N TYR A 37 0.86 -8.05 -16.02
CA TYR A 37 -0.05 -7.92 -14.89
C TYR A 37 -1.11 -9.03 -14.87
N ALA A 38 -1.74 -9.33 -16.01
CA ALA A 38 -2.69 -10.43 -16.12
C ALA A 38 -2.04 -11.78 -15.80
N THR A 39 -0.79 -11.98 -16.22
CA THR A 39 -0.03 -13.20 -15.91
C THR A 39 0.29 -13.31 -14.42
N LEU A 40 0.68 -12.22 -13.77
CA LEU A 40 0.87 -12.17 -12.32
C LEU A 40 -0.39 -12.61 -11.59
N ILE A 41 -1.54 -11.99 -11.90
CA ILE A 41 -2.82 -12.30 -11.24
C ILE A 41 -3.17 -13.80 -11.41
N ARG A 42 -3.02 -14.33 -12.61
CA ARG A 42 -3.35 -15.73 -12.93
C ARG A 42 -2.44 -16.72 -12.19
N LYS A 43 -1.17 -16.41 -11.98
CA LYS A 43 -0.21 -17.29 -11.30
C LYS A 43 -0.24 -17.21 -9.78
N MET A 44 -0.72 -16.12 -9.19
CA MET A 44 -0.76 -15.92 -7.74
C MET A 44 -1.47 -17.03 -6.97
N PRO A 45 -2.66 -17.54 -7.37
CA PRO A 45 -3.36 -18.58 -6.62
C PRO A 45 -2.55 -19.89 -6.51
N SER A 46 -2.02 -20.39 -7.62
CA SER A 46 -1.19 -21.59 -7.62
C SER A 46 0.08 -21.43 -6.78
N TRP A 47 0.73 -20.26 -6.85
CA TRP A 47 1.91 -19.99 -6.02
C TRP A 47 1.59 -19.92 -4.53
N ILE A 48 0.42 -19.40 -4.14
CA ILE A 48 -0.04 -19.41 -2.75
C ILE A 48 -0.15 -20.87 -2.26
N ASN A 49 -0.76 -21.73 -3.04
CA ASN A 49 -0.97 -23.15 -2.70
C ASN A 49 0.34 -23.94 -2.58
N LEU A 50 1.44 -23.51 -3.20
CA LEU A 50 2.77 -24.10 -3.00
C LEU A 50 3.42 -23.71 -1.66
N GLY A 51 2.79 -22.85 -0.87
CA GLY A 51 3.29 -22.43 0.45
C GLY A 51 3.17 -23.54 1.50
N LYS A 52 4.14 -23.55 2.42
CA LYS A 52 3.98 -24.32 3.67
C LYS A 52 2.86 -23.69 4.49
N ALA A 53 1.98 -24.49 5.07
CA ALA A 53 0.88 -24.03 5.91
C ALA A 53 1.34 -23.07 7.03
N GLY A 54 0.46 -22.16 7.48
CA GLY A 54 0.72 -21.18 8.52
C GLY A 54 1.26 -19.85 7.97
N LYS A 55 2.02 -19.13 8.77
CA LYS A 55 2.49 -17.75 8.46
C LYS A 55 3.06 -17.54 7.05
N PRO A 56 3.83 -18.47 6.43
CA PRO A 56 4.29 -18.29 5.05
C PRO A 56 3.16 -18.19 4.03
N THR A 57 2.12 -19.01 4.17
CA THR A 57 0.94 -18.97 3.29
C THR A 57 0.10 -17.73 3.56
N ASP A 58 -0.09 -17.36 4.84
CA ASP A 58 -0.81 -16.14 5.21
C ASP A 58 -0.14 -14.90 4.62
N MET A 59 1.20 -14.86 4.63
CA MET A 59 1.96 -13.78 4.01
C MET A 59 1.77 -13.74 2.48
N ARG A 60 1.64 -14.88 1.82
CA ARG A 60 1.36 -14.94 0.38
C ARG A 60 -0.05 -14.45 0.05
N HIS A 61 -1.05 -14.80 0.87
CA HIS A 61 -2.40 -14.26 0.77
C HIS A 61 -2.42 -12.75 0.95
N LEU A 62 -1.76 -12.25 1.99
CA LEU A 62 -1.67 -10.82 2.26
C LEU A 62 -0.97 -10.09 1.10
N MET A 63 0.15 -10.62 0.60
CA MET A 63 0.89 -10.05 -0.53
C MET A 63 0.02 -9.96 -1.79
N ARG A 64 -0.75 -11.00 -2.11
CA ARG A 64 -1.68 -10.99 -3.26
C ARG A 64 -2.66 -9.82 -3.15
N ASP A 65 -3.37 -9.73 -2.03
CA ASP A 65 -4.40 -8.71 -1.85
C ASP A 65 -3.79 -7.30 -1.76
N TYR A 66 -2.61 -7.18 -1.15
CA TYR A 66 -1.82 -5.95 -1.14
C TYR A 66 -1.49 -5.46 -2.55
N VAL A 67 -0.92 -6.32 -3.41
CA VAL A 67 -0.55 -5.97 -4.79
C VAL A 67 -1.79 -5.56 -5.60
N LEU A 68 -2.89 -6.29 -5.45
CA LEU A 68 -4.15 -5.98 -6.14
C LEU A 68 -4.73 -4.63 -5.69
N ILE A 69 -4.72 -4.33 -4.40
CA ILE A 69 -5.16 -3.03 -3.89
C ILE A 69 -4.26 -1.92 -4.41
N MET A 70 -2.93 -2.07 -4.33
CA MET A 70 -1.97 -1.08 -4.83
C MET A 70 -2.18 -0.77 -6.32
N ALA A 71 -2.36 -1.80 -7.15
CA ALA A 71 -2.57 -1.65 -8.60
C ALA A 71 -3.92 -0.98 -8.95
N ASN A 72 -4.95 -1.17 -8.12
CA ASN A 72 -6.29 -0.62 -8.38
C ASN A 72 -6.55 0.74 -7.71
N THR A 73 -5.67 1.20 -6.83
CA THR A 73 -5.83 2.46 -6.10
C THR A 73 -4.76 3.49 -6.44
N GLY A 74 -3.62 3.07 -6.99
CA GLY A 74 -2.47 3.95 -7.16
C GLY A 74 -1.88 4.46 -5.84
N MET A 75 -2.17 3.76 -4.73
CA MET A 75 -1.59 4.03 -3.42
C MET A 75 -0.08 3.78 -3.46
N ARG A 76 0.69 4.60 -2.78
CA ARG A 76 2.15 4.42 -2.72
C ARG A 76 2.53 3.35 -1.72
N HIS A 77 3.42 2.45 -2.14
CA HIS A 77 4.07 1.52 -1.21
C HIS A 77 4.81 2.28 -0.10
N GLY A 78 4.81 1.73 1.11
CA GLY A 78 5.45 2.35 2.27
C GLY A 78 4.46 3.18 3.09
N THR A 79 4.68 4.48 3.23
CA THR A 79 3.95 5.31 4.21
C THR A 79 2.43 5.30 4.00
N GLU A 80 1.93 5.41 2.77
CA GLU A 80 0.48 5.43 2.53
C GLU A 80 -0.16 4.07 2.85
N ALA A 81 0.40 3.00 2.29
CA ALA A 81 -0.17 1.66 2.45
C ALA A 81 0.03 1.09 3.86
N LEU A 82 1.24 1.22 4.43
CA LEU A 82 1.52 0.64 5.76
C LEU A 82 0.79 1.36 6.90
N ASN A 83 0.40 2.62 6.69
CA ASN A 83 -0.38 3.39 7.67
C ASN A 83 -1.88 3.31 7.44
N LEU A 84 -2.35 2.60 6.40
CA LEU A 84 -3.78 2.43 6.15
C LEU A 84 -4.40 1.60 7.26
N LYS A 85 -5.44 2.15 7.88
CA LYS A 85 -6.24 1.49 8.93
C LYS A 85 -7.69 1.38 8.48
N TRP A 86 -8.44 0.46 9.06
CA TRP A 86 -9.86 0.28 8.74
C TRP A 86 -10.68 1.56 8.93
N LYS A 87 -10.36 2.39 9.91
CA LYS A 87 -11.00 3.70 10.12
C LYS A 87 -10.82 4.71 8.97
N HIS A 88 -9.88 4.45 8.07
CA HIS A 88 -9.61 5.29 6.90
C HIS A 88 -10.33 4.79 5.64
N VAL A 89 -11.11 3.73 5.77
CA VAL A 89 -11.87 3.12 4.67
C VAL A 89 -13.34 3.43 4.88
N THR A 90 -13.99 3.97 3.86
CA THR A 90 -15.40 4.37 3.91
C THR A 90 -16.13 3.80 2.70
N LEU A 91 -17.30 3.22 2.92
CA LEU A 91 -18.28 2.92 1.89
C LEU A 91 -19.28 4.05 1.82
N PHE A 92 -19.60 4.50 0.62
CA PHE A 92 -20.68 5.45 0.38
C PHE A 92 -21.43 5.09 -0.89
N GLU A 93 -22.65 5.50 -0.97
CA GLU A 93 -23.53 5.28 -2.11
C GLU A 93 -23.80 6.62 -2.81
N GLU A 94 -23.66 6.63 -4.13
CA GLU A 94 -24.03 7.76 -4.98
C GLU A 94 -24.71 7.25 -6.24
N LYS A 95 -25.92 7.72 -6.53
CA LYS A 95 -26.72 7.34 -7.72
C LYS A 95 -26.88 5.83 -7.86
N ASP A 96 -27.26 5.17 -6.78
CA ASP A 96 -27.45 3.70 -6.67
C ASP A 96 -26.18 2.88 -6.94
N LEU A 97 -25.00 3.49 -6.87
CA LEU A 97 -23.69 2.83 -6.99
C LEU A 97 -22.92 2.93 -5.68
N GLU A 98 -22.40 1.79 -5.24
CA GLU A 98 -21.56 1.71 -4.05
C GLU A 98 -20.11 2.01 -4.41
N TYR A 99 -19.50 2.94 -3.69
CA TYR A 99 -18.11 3.35 -3.82
C TYR A 99 -17.33 3.10 -2.55
N LEU A 100 -16.07 2.73 -2.74
CA LEU A 100 -15.10 2.61 -1.66
C LEU A 100 -14.12 3.78 -1.73
N GLU A 101 -13.99 4.50 -0.62
CA GLU A 101 -13.00 5.57 -0.45
C GLU A 101 -11.96 5.17 0.58
N MET A 102 -10.70 5.50 0.30
CA MET A 102 -9.58 5.33 1.23
C MET A 102 -8.88 6.67 1.47
N SER A 103 -8.84 7.10 2.72
CA SER A 103 -8.09 8.28 3.13
C SER A 103 -6.66 7.89 3.49
N VAL A 104 -5.69 8.30 2.68
CA VAL A 104 -4.27 7.96 2.87
C VAL A 104 -3.43 9.17 3.18
N SER A 105 -2.37 8.98 3.95
CA SER A 105 -1.42 10.03 4.31
C SER A 105 0.00 9.59 3.98
N GLY A 106 0.70 10.41 3.21
CA GLY A 106 2.06 10.16 2.77
C GLY A 106 2.97 11.38 2.92
N LYS A 107 4.14 11.34 2.31
CA LYS A 107 5.14 12.41 2.36
C LYS A 107 4.61 13.78 1.88
N THR A 108 3.64 13.77 0.96
CA THR A 108 3.05 14.98 0.35
C THR A 108 1.73 15.41 0.98
N GLY A 109 1.38 14.86 2.16
CA GLY A 109 0.14 15.15 2.86
C GLY A 109 -0.93 14.04 2.71
N ARG A 110 -2.15 14.38 3.12
CA ARG A 110 -3.32 13.52 3.06
C ARG A 110 -4.02 13.67 1.69
N ARG A 111 -4.54 12.55 1.19
CA ARG A 111 -5.42 12.51 0.01
C ARG A 111 -6.46 11.40 0.14
N ASP A 112 -7.59 11.58 -0.52
CA ASP A 112 -8.62 10.57 -0.59
C ASP A 112 -8.57 9.89 -1.97
N ILE A 113 -8.78 8.58 -1.98
CA ILE A 113 -8.71 7.73 -3.17
C ILE A 113 -10.07 7.06 -3.35
N ILE A 114 -10.76 7.36 -4.44
CA ILE A 114 -11.93 6.60 -4.86
C ILE A 114 -11.45 5.33 -5.56
N CYS A 115 -11.81 4.20 -5.01
CA CYS A 115 -11.32 2.90 -5.46
C CYS A 115 -12.17 2.33 -6.60
N ARG A 116 -11.57 1.51 -7.46
CA ARG A 116 -12.34 0.71 -8.42
C ARG A 116 -13.21 -0.31 -7.67
N SER A 117 -14.38 -0.61 -8.20
CA SER A 117 -15.39 -1.48 -7.58
C SER A 117 -14.85 -2.85 -7.08
N GLY A 118 -13.92 -3.45 -7.81
CA GLY A 118 -13.30 -4.72 -7.40
C GLY A 118 -12.44 -4.64 -6.13
N THR A 119 -12.02 -3.45 -5.70
CA THR A 119 -11.13 -3.28 -4.53
C THR A 119 -11.80 -3.73 -3.23
N ILE A 120 -13.11 -3.59 -3.12
CA ILE A 120 -13.88 -4.06 -1.96
C ILE A 120 -13.68 -5.56 -1.70
N ASN A 121 -13.64 -6.38 -2.77
CA ASN A 121 -13.45 -7.83 -2.62
C ASN A 121 -12.07 -8.19 -2.04
N TYR A 122 -11.05 -7.37 -2.32
CA TYR A 122 -9.72 -7.59 -1.78
C TYR A 122 -9.67 -7.26 -0.29
N LEU A 123 -10.35 -6.18 0.12
CA LEU A 123 -10.49 -5.83 1.53
C LEU A 123 -11.33 -6.86 2.30
N LYS A 124 -12.46 -7.32 1.74
CA LYS A 124 -13.29 -8.37 2.35
C LYS A 124 -12.46 -9.64 2.59
N ARG A 125 -11.60 -10.07 1.65
CA ARG A 125 -10.71 -11.22 1.86
C ARG A 125 -9.68 -11.01 2.98
N ILE A 126 -9.15 -9.80 3.14
CA ILE A 126 -8.25 -9.48 4.26
C ILE A 126 -9.02 -9.53 5.59
N HIS A 127 -10.21 -8.94 5.62
CA HIS A 127 -11.09 -8.96 6.79
C HIS A 127 -11.47 -10.39 7.22
N GLU A 128 -11.92 -11.23 6.29
CA GLU A 128 -12.30 -12.62 6.52
C GLU A 128 -11.17 -13.49 7.10
N ARG A 129 -9.92 -13.14 6.82
CA ARG A 129 -8.74 -13.80 7.37
C ARG A 129 -8.22 -13.20 8.69
N SER A 130 -8.77 -12.08 9.15
CA SER A 130 -8.32 -11.40 10.38
C SER A 130 -9.05 -11.97 11.59
N ASP A 131 -8.38 -12.79 12.41
CA ASP A 131 -8.99 -13.58 13.48
C ASP A 131 -9.75 -12.76 14.51
N ASP A 132 -9.31 -11.56 14.79
CA ASP A 132 -9.88 -10.65 15.79
C ASP A 132 -11.08 -9.82 15.31
N ILE A 133 -11.28 -9.67 14.00
CA ILE A 133 -12.35 -8.82 13.46
C ILE A 133 -13.28 -9.55 12.47
N LYS A 134 -12.95 -10.75 12.00
CA LYS A 134 -13.75 -11.49 11.01
C LYS A 134 -15.18 -11.82 11.45
N HIS A 135 -15.45 -11.78 12.76
CA HIS A 135 -16.77 -12.00 13.33
C HIS A 135 -17.68 -10.76 13.25
N ILE A 136 -17.13 -9.57 12.98
CA ILE A 136 -17.87 -8.32 12.80
C ILE A 136 -18.28 -8.26 11.31
N PRO A 137 -19.55 -7.98 10.95
CA PRO A 137 -19.91 -7.74 9.55
C PRO A 137 -19.05 -6.64 8.94
N PHE A 138 -18.65 -6.80 7.67
CA PHE A 138 -17.68 -5.89 7.02
C PHE A 138 -18.14 -4.43 7.02
N GLU A 139 -19.42 -4.19 6.73
CA GLU A 139 -20.01 -2.85 6.72
C GLU A 139 -20.01 -2.23 8.14
N ASP A 140 -20.24 -3.03 9.17
CA ASP A 140 -20.23 -2.58 10.57
C ASP A 140 -18.80 -2.29 11.05
N LEU A 141 -17.82 -3.08 10.62
CA LEU A 141 -16.39 -2.80 10.86
C LEU A 141 -16.01 -1.39 10.36
N LEU A 142 -16.44 -1.04 9.15
CA LEU A 142 -16.15 0.27 8.57
C LEU A 142 -16.88 1.40 9.30
N LYS A 143 -18.16 1.19 9.67
CA LYS A 143 -18.95 2.16 10.45
C LYS A 143 -18.35 2.41 11.85
N GLN A 144 -17.84 1.38 12.50
CA GLN A 144 -17.17 1.48 13.80
C GLN A 144 -15.81 2.19 13.74
N ARG A 145 -15.29 2.45 12.54
CA ARG A 145 -14.01 3.13 12.33
C ARG A 145 -12.86 2.53 13.13
N VAL A 146 -12.75 1.20 13.07
CA VAL A 146 -11.79 0.43 13.88
C VAL A 146 -10.34 0.87 13.60
N ASP A 147 -9.60 1.19 14.68
CA ASP A 147 -8.21 1.69 14.59
C ASP A 147 -7.17 0.57 14.50
N LEU A 148 -7.35 -0.34 13.55
CA LEU A 148 -6.44 -1.44 13.29
C LEU A 148 -5.88 -1.36 11.86
N PRO A 149 -4.60 -1.76 11.64
CA PRO A 149 -4.00 -1.78 10.30
C PRO A 149 -4.77 -2.70 9.36
N VAL A 150 -4.92 -2.31 8.10
CA VAL A 150 -5.52 -3.14 7.05
C VAL A 150 -4.56 -4.27 6.65
N PHE A 151 -3.30 -3.93 6.37
CA PHE A 151 -2.31 -4.90 5.87
C PHE A 151 -1.57 -5.59 7.02
N ARG A 152 -2.20 -6.65 7.54
CA ARG A 152 -1.68 -7.49 8.63
C ARG A 152 -2.01 -8.96 8.41
N LEU A 153 -1.29 -9.83 9.10
CA LEU A 153 -1.55 -11.27 9.13
C LEU A 153 -2.80 -11.60 9.96
N PRO A 154 -3.36 -12.80 9.85
CA PRO A 154 -4.55 -13.23 10.61
C PRO A 154 -4.42 -12.98 12.12
N ASP A 155 -3.25 -13.22 12.69
CA ASP A 155 -2.93 -13.02 14.11
C ASP A 155 -2.74 -11.55 14.52
N GLY A 156 -2.99 -10.59 13.63
CA GLY A 156 -2.79 -9.16 13.86
C GLY A 156 -1.35 -8.65 13.65
N THR A 157 -0.39 -9.52 13.36
CA THR A 157 1.00 -9.14 13.12
C THR A 157 1.14 -8.29 11.86
N VAL A 158 1.71 -7.09 11.99
CA VAL A 158 2.02 -6.20 10.86
C VAL A 158 3.36 -6.58 10.27
N SER A 159 3.39 -6.89 8.97
CA SER A 159 4.64 -7.21 8.27
C SER A 159 5.15 -6.03 7.45
N LYS A 160 6.43 -5.68 7.67
CA LYS A 160 7.15 -4.71 6.84
C LYS A 160 7.80 -5.35 5.59
N ASN A 161 7.70 -6.68 5.44
CA ASN A 161 8.43 -7.45 4.42
C ASN A 161 7.56 -7.93 3.25
N ILE A 162 6.39 -7.34 3.02
CA ILE A 162 5.49 -7.71 1.91
C ILE A 162 6.22 -7.64 0.56
N HIS A 163 7.05 -6.63 0.35
CA HIS A 163 7.85 -6.47 -0.87
C HIS A 163 8.84 -7.61 -1.11
N GLN A 164 9.44 -8.18 -0.06
CA GLN A 164 10.32 -9.34 -0.19
C GLN A 164 9.55 -10.59 -0.60
N THR A 165 8.32 -10.74 -0.10
CA THR A 165 7.43 -11.84 -0.50
C THR A 165 7.05 -11.70 -1.97
N PHE A 166 6.81 -10.49 -2.45
CA PHE A 166 6.56 -10.23 -3.87
C PHE A 166 7.77 -10.54 -4.74
N ARG A 167 8.98 -10.17 -4.33
CA ARG A 167 10.22 -10.52 -5.05
C ARG A 167 10.46 -12.03 -5.17
N LYS A 168 9.99 -12.81 -4.20
CA LYS A 168 10.07 -14.30 -4.26
C LYS A 168 9.03 -14.91 -5.19
N PHE A 169 7.98 -14.17 -5.49
CA PHE A 169 6.95 -14.58 -6.43
C PHE A 169 7.36 -14.32 -7.89
N LEU A 170 8.05 -13.22 -8.17
CA LEU A 170 8.58 -12.87 -9.50
C LEU A 170 9.69 -13.81 -9.94
#